data_e38b63a3cc5cfc5c530b511ef0c3049b
#
_entry.id   e38b63a3cc5cfc5c530b511ef0c3049b
#
_cell.length_a   1.000
_cell.length_b   1.000
_cell.length_c   1.000
_cell.angle_alpha   90.00
_cell.angle_beta   90.00
_cell.angle_gamma   90.00
#
_symmetry.space_group_name_H-M   'P 1'
#
loop_
_entity.id
_entity.type
_entity.pdbx_description
1 polymer ?
#
loop_
_entity_poly.entity_id
_entity_poly.type
_entity_poly.pdbx_seq_one_letter_code
_entity_poly.pdbx_strand_id
1 'polypeptide(L)'
;MCKIIAIANQKGGVGKTTTTSNLGIGLAKHGKKVLLIDADAQGSLTDSLGFTEPDKLEETLATALGNIINDEDMEADYGILKHKEGIDLMPGNIELSGLEVSLVNVMSRELVMRSYIELVKDNYDYILIDCMPSLGMITINAFACADSILIPVQAAYLPAKGLQQLIKTIGKVKRQINPKLEIEGILLTMVDNRTNYARDISNLLIENLSLIHISE
;
A
#
# COMPACT_ATOMS: atom_id res chain seq x y z
N MET A 1 -11.56 -15.47 -3.81
CA MET A 1 -11.81 -14.17 -3.10
C MET A 1 -10.47 -13.46 -3.08
N CYS A 2 -10.39 -12.27 -3.61
CA CYS A 2 -9.16 -11.46 -3.64
C CYS A 2 -8.85 -10.91 -2.24
N LYS A 3 -7.60 -10.97 -1.79
CA LYS A 3 -7.14 -10.33 -0.55
C LYS A 3 -6.39 -9.05 -0.88
N ILE A 4 -6.82 -7.92 -0.30
CA ILE A 4 -6.26 -6.60 -0.54
C ILE A 4 -5.45 -6.16 0.68
N ILE A 5 -4.14 -5.94 0.51
CA ILE A 5 -3.23 -5.57 1.60
C ILE A 5 -2.56 -4.23 1.27
N ALA A 6 -2.75 -3.23 2.13
CA ALA A 6 -2.00 -1.98 2.05
C ALA A 6 -0.68 -2.10 2.83
N ILE A 7 0.43 -1.71 2.21
CA ILE A 7 1.75 -1.67 2.86
C ILE A 7 2.04 -0.22 3.23
N ALA A 8 1.97 0.12 4.50
CA ALA A 8 1.97 1.52 4.93
C ALA A 8 2.84 1.78 6.16
N ASN A 9 3.55 2.90 6.12
CA ASN A 9 4.22 3.53 7.27
C ASN A 9 4.49 5.00 6.93
N GLN A 10 4.30 5.90 7.90
CA GLN A 10 4.60 7.34 7.75
C GLN A 10 6.11 7.63 7.55
N LYS A 11 6.98 6.73 7.99
CA LYS A 11 8.43 6.90 7.84
C LYS A 11 8.86 6.47 6.45
N GLY A 12 9.64 7.33 5.76
CA GLY A 12 10.34 6.96 4.54
C GLY A 12 11.49 5.96 4.82
N GLY A 13 11.85 5.16 3.82
CA GLY A 13 13.02 4.28 3.89
C GLY A 13 12.88 3.07 4.84
N VAL A 14 11.67 2.69 5.25
CA VAL A 14 11.45 1.51 6.11
C VAL A 14 11.25 0.21 5.34
N GLY A 15 11.39 0.23 4.02
CA GLY A 15 11.26 -0.96 3.17
C GLY A 15 9.84 -1.25 2.70
N LYS A 16 8.92 -0.29 2.62
CA LYS A 16 7.56 -0.47 2.06
C LYS A 16 7.61 -1.05 0.66
N THR A 17 8.22 -0.33 -0.28
CA THR A 17 8.37 -0.72 -1.69
C THR A 17 9.07 -2.05 -1.85
N THR A 18 10.15 -2.27 -1.10
CA THR A 18 10.88 -3.55 -1.08
C THR A 18 9.98 -4.69 -0.59
N THR A 19 9.18 -4.46 0.44
CA THR A 19 8.24 -5.45 0.96
C THR A 19 7.16 -5.74 -0.08
N THR A 20 6.56 -4.71 -0.67
CA THR A 20 5.50 -4.85 -1.69
C THR A 20 5.98 -5.66 -2.88
N SER A 21 7.13 -5.31 -3.48
CA SER A 21 7.68 -6.00 -4.64
C SER A 21 8.04 -7.46 -4.34
N ASN A 22 8.77 -7.71 -3.23
CA ASN A 22 9.20 -9.07 -2.90
C ASN A 22 8.06 -9.99 -2.45
N LEU A 23 7.09 -9.47 -1.67
CA LEU A 23 5.91 -10.23 -1.27
C LEU A 23 5.07 -10.59 -2.51
N GLY A 24 4.85 -9.63 -3.42
CA GLY A 24 4.10 -9.87 -4.65
C GLY A 24 4.74 -10.92 -5.54
N ILE A 25 6.04 -10.79 -5.81
CA ILE A 25 6.81 -11.77 -6.61
C ILE A 25 6.82 -13.15 -5.90
N GLY A 26 6.96 -13.17 -4.56
CA GLY A 26 6.88 -14.39 -3.79
C GLY A 26 5.54 -15.10 -3.94
N LEU A 27 4.42 -14.38 -3.84
CA LEU A 27 3.07 -14.92 -4.05
C LEU A 27 2.87 -15.43 -5.49
N ALA A 28 3.36 -14.70 -6.49
CA ALA A 28 3.29 -15.13 -7.90
C ALA A 28 4.08 -16.43 -8.14
N LYS A 29 5.26 -16.59 -7.54
CA LYS A 29 6.03 -17.84 -7.56
C LYS A 29 5.31 -19.02 -6.92
N HIS A 30 4.34 -18.76 -6.05
CA HIS A 30 3.44 -19.76 -5.47
C HIS A 30 2.13 -19.92 -6.27
N GLY A 31 2.10 -19.45 -7.52
CA GLY A 31 0.97 -19.63 -8.45
C GLY A 31 -0.22 -18.72 -8.19
N LYS A 32 -0.05 -17.63 -7.41
CA LYS A 32 -1.11 -16.64 -7.18
C LYS A 32 -1.11 -15.57 -8.27
N LYS A 33 -2.30 -15.11 -8.64
CA LYS A 33 -2.46 -13.94 -9.49
C LYS A 33 -2.36 -12.68 -8.62
N VAL A 34 -1.37 -11.83 -8.88
CA VAL A 34 -1.03 -10.70 -8.01
C VAL A 34 -0.99 -9.39 -8.80
N LEU A 35 -1.73 -8.39 -8.31
CA LEU A 35 -1.61 -7.01 -8.76
C LEU A 35 -0.86 -6.21 -7.70
N LEU A 36 0.18 -5.50 -8.10
CA LEU A 36 0.82 -4.46 -7.31
C LEU A 36 0.28 -3.10 -7.75
N ILE A 37 0.00 -2.22 -6.79
CA ILE A 37 -0.44 -0.85 -7.05
C ILE A 37 0.57 0.11 -6.41
N ASP A 38 1.20 0.94 -7.24
CA ASP A 38 2.10 2.00 -6.78
C ASP A 38 1.28 3.26 -6.43
N ALA A 39 0.99 3.44 -5.16
CA ALA A 39 0.25 4.58 -4.63
C ALA A 39 1.16 5.64 -4.01
N ASP A 40 2.41 5.73 -4.48
CA ASP A 40 3.37 6.78 -4.13
C ASP A 40 3.67 7.64 -5.36
N ALA A 41 3.52 8.96 -5.23
CA ALA A 41 3.84 9.93 -6.28
C ALA A 41 5.31 9.91 -6.74
N GLN A 42 6.19 9.27 -5.96
CA GLN A 42 7.58 9.06 -6.36
C GLN A 42 7.76 7.93 -7.39
N GLY A 43 6.74 7.11 -7.64
CA GLY A 43 6.81 6.01 -8.60
C GLY A 43 7.88 4.96 -8.28
N SER A 44 8.25 4.84 -7.01
CA SER A 44 9.40 4.03 -6.60
C SER A 44 9.20 2.53 -6.82
N LEU A 45 7.98 2.02 -6.66
CA LEU A 45 7.64 0.63 -6.96
C LEU A 45 7.73 0.39 -8.47
N THR A 46 7.18 1.31 -9.25
CA THR A 46 7.17 1.29 -10.72
C THR A 46 8.59 1.23 -11.28
N ASP A 47 9.46 2.14 -10.82
CA ASP A 47 10.87 2.19 -11.22
C ASP A 47 11.64 0.93 -10.80
N SER A 48 11.44 0.46 -9.57
CA SER A 48 12.11 -0.74 -9.03
C SER A 48 11.79 -2.03 -9.79
N LEU A 49 10.64 -2.06 -10.47
CA LEU A 49 10.22 -3.17 -11.33
C LEU A 49 10.67 -3.00 -12.79
N GLY A 50 11.50 -2.00 -13.08
CA GLY A 50 12.13 -1.81 -14.39
C GLY A 50 11.33 -0.96 -15.37
N PHE A 51 10.20 -0.37 -14.94
CA PHE A 51 9.47 0.62 -15.71
C PHE A 51 10.04 2.01 -15.39
N THR A 52 11.24 2.25 -15.91
CA THR A 52 11.97 3.51 -15.73
C THR A 52 11.21 4.66 -16.37
N GLU A 53 11.33 5.86 -15.81
CA GLU A 53 10.62 7.07 -16.24
C GLU A 53 9.08 6.98 -16.07
N PRO A 54 8.57 6.68 -14.85
CA PRO A 54 7.14 6.54 -14.60
C PRO A 54 6.32 7.77 -15.00
N ASP A 55 6.92 8.96 -14.98
CA ASP A 55 6.28 10.22 -15.37
C ASP A 55 6.00 10.34 -16.89
N LYS A 56 6.52 9.41 -17.69
CA LYS A 56 6.21 9.32 -19.14
C LYS A 56 5.07 8.34 -19.45
N LEU A 57 4.59 7.60 -18.47
CA LEU A 57 3.47 6.68 -18.64
C LEU A 57 2.16 7.49 -18.73
N GLU A 58 1.38 7.25 -19.77
CA GLU A 58 0.09 7.94 -19.99
C GLU A 58 -1.02 7.33 -19.13
N GLU A 59 -0.98 6.03 -18.91
CA GLU A 59 -1.96 5.30 -18.12
C GLU A 59 -1.34 4.88 -16.77
N THR A 60 -1.82 5.50 -15.71
CA THR A 60 -1.29 5.32 -14.34
C THR A 60 -2.43 5.25 -13.32
N LEU A 61 -2.12 4.98 -12.07
CA LEU A 61 -3.10 5.05 -10.99
C LEU A 61 -3.76 6.45 -10.91
N ALA A 62 -3.01 7.51 -11.18
CA ALA A 62 -3.55 8.87 -11.15
C ALA A 62 -4.62 9.06 -12.23
N THR A 63 -4.35 8.63 -13.46
CA THR A 63 -5.32 8.73 -14.56
C THR A 63 -6.52 7.81 -14.35
N ALA A 64 -6.31 6.57 -13.86
CA ALA A 64 -7.39 5.65 -13.53
C ALA A 64 -8.34 6.20 -12.45
N LEU A 65 -7.79 6.77 -11.38
CA LEU A 65 -8.61 7.42 -10.34
C LEU A 65 -9.28 8.71 -10.86
N GLY A 66 -8.62 9.43 -11.77
CA GLY A 66 -9.20 10.59 -12.46
C GLY A 66 -10.44 10.21 -13.27
N ASN A 67 -10.37 9.13 -14.05
CA ASN A 67 -11.50 8.61 -14.82
C ASN A 67 -12.67 8.24 -13.90
N ILE A 68 -12.41 7.58 -12.77
CA ILE A 68 -13.44 7.28 -11.75
C ILE A 68 -14.10 8.56 -11.21
N ILE A 69 -13.33 9.60 -10.94
CA ILE A 69 -13.84 10.88 -10.42
C ILE A 69 -14.73 11.58 -11.44
N ASN A 70 -14.43 11.43 -12.73
CA ASN A 70 -15.14 12.06 -13.84
C ASN A 70 -16.31 11.19 -14.36
N ASP A 71 -16.59 10.04 -13.75
CA ASP A 71 -17.57 9.04 -14.21
C ASP A 71 -17.29 8.59 -15.66
N GLU A 72 -16.00 8.47 -16.04
CA GLU A 72 -15.58 7.98 -17.34
C GLU A 72 -15.48 6.45 -17.33
N ASP A 73 -15.96 5.81 -18.40
CA ASP A 73 -15.87 4.36 -18.57
C ASP A 73 -14.42 3.93 -18.71
N MET A 74 -14.05 2.83 -18.02
CA MET A 74 -12.71 2.29 -18.03
C MET A 74 -12.71 0.77 -18.02
N GLU A 75 -11.89 0.17 -18.88
CA GLU A 75 -11.70 -1.29 -18.90
C GLU A 75 -10.89 -1.75 -17.67
N ALA A 76 -11.12 -2.99 -17.25
CA ALA A 76 -10.47 -3.54 -16.05
C ALA A 76 -8.95 -3.71 -16.16
N ASP A 77 -8.39 -3.70 -17.36
CA ASP A 77 -6.95 -3.80 -17.63
C ASP A 77 -6.30 -2.45 -17.97
N TYR A 78 -7.05 -1.35 -17.88
CA TYR A 78 -6.54 0.00 -18.13
C TYR A 78 -5.29 0.28 -17.28
N GLY A 79 -4.20 0.64 -17.94
CA GLY A 79 -2.91 0.99 -17.33
C GLY A 79 -2.17 -0.15 -16.64
N ILE A 80 -2.68 -1.40 -16.70
CA ILE A 80 -2.04 -2.53 -16.03
C ILE A 80 -0.88 -3.07 -16.87
N LEU A 81 0.31 -2.99 -16.32
CA LEU A 81 1.56 -3.47 -16.92
C LEU A 81 1.84 -4.91 -16.48
N LYS A 82 2.23 -5.77 -17.44
CA LYS A 82 2.63 -7.14 -17.16
C LYS A 82 4.13 -7.22 -16.87
N HIS A 83 4.52 -7.91 -15.81
CA HIS A 83 5.92 -8.04 -15.42
C HIS A 83 6.42 -9.50 -15.59
N LYS A 84 7.69 -9.65 -15.99
CA LYS A 84 8.34 -10.95 -16.24
C LYS A 84 8.37 -11.92 -15.05
N GLU A 85 8.25 -11.42 -13.82
CA GLU A 85 8.18 -12.24 -12.60
C GLU A 85 6.76 -12.77 -12.31
N GLY A 86 5.81 -12.58 -13.26
CA GLY A 86 4.45 -13.12 -13.15
C GLY A 86 3.50 -12.31 -12.28
N ILE A 87 3.84 -11.07 -11.99
CA ILE A 87 2.96 -10.08 -11.35
C ILE A 87 2.45 -9.07 -12.37
N ASP A 88 1.35 -8.42 -12.04
CA ASP A 88 0.85 -7.25 -12.74
C ASP A 88 1.12 -6.00 -11.90
N LEU A 89 1.26 -4.84 -12.55
CA LEU A 89 1.52 -3.56 -11.91
C LEU A 89 0.55 -2.49 -12.42
N MET A 90 -0.14 -1.81 -11.51
CA MET A 90 -0.72 -0.49 -11.77
C MET A 90 0.33 0.55 -11.38
N PRO A 91 0.91 1.27 -12.35
CA PRO A 91 2.01 2.20 -12.08
C PRO A 91 1.54 3.48 -11.38
N GLY A 92 2.39 4.03 -10.54
CA GLY A 92 2.25 5.36 -9.95
C GLY A 92 3.25 6.35 -10.53
N ASN A 93 2.90 7.62 -10.52
CA ASN A 93 3.76 8.71 -10.98
C ASN A 93 3.46 10.01 -10.24
N ILE A 94 4.18 11.09 -10.59
CA ILE A 94 4.06 12.42 -9.94
C ILE A 94 2.64 13.01 -9.99
N GLU A 95 1.81 12.61 -10.94
CA GLU A 95 0.42 13.10 -11.09
C GLU A 95 -0.45 12.75 -9.87
N LEU A 96 -0.10 11.69 -9.10
CA LEU A 96 -0.77 11.37 -7.84
C LEU A 96 -0.74 12.54 -6.85
N SER A 97 0.31 13.38 -6.87
CA SER A 97 0.36 14.58 -6.03
C SER A 97 -0.69 15.61 -6.41
N GLY A 98 -0.94 15.78 -7.72
CA GLY A 98 -2.00 16.66 -8.22
C GLY A 98 -3.39 16.11 -7.91
N LEU A 99 -3.56 14.80 -8.08
CA LEU A 99 -4.81 14.12 -7.75
C LEU A 99 -5.15 14.25 -6.26
N GLU A 100 -4.17 14.14 -5.36
CA GLU A 100 -4.40 14.31 -3.91
C GLU A 100 -5.00 15.67 -3.57
N VAL A 101 -4.57 16.72 -4.24
CA VAL A 101 -5.14 18.06 -4.09
C VAL A 101 -6.57 18.12 -4.67
N SER A 102 -6.79 17.52 -5.82
CA SER A 102 -8.10 17.49 -6.48
C SER A 102 -9.16 16.76 -5.66
N LEU A 103 -8.78 15.67 -5.00
CA LEU A 103 -9.66 14.88 -4.13
C LEU A 103 -10.32 15.68 -3.00
N VAL A 104 -9.75 16.83 -2.59
CA VAL A 104 -10.34 17.66 -1.52
C VAL A 104 -11.77 18.07 -1.82
N ASN A 105 -12.11 18.30 -3.10
CA ASN A 105 -13.42 18.77 -3.53
C ASN A 105 -14.33 17.64 -4.09
N VAL A 106 -13.86 16.39 -4.09
CA VAL A 106 -14.60 15.26 -4.64
C VAL A 106 -15.57 14.69 -3.60
N MET A 107 -16.79 14.37 -4.02
CA MET A 107 -17.77 13.68 -3.17
C MET A 107 -17.31 12.23 -2.94
N SER A 108 -17.46 11.74 -1.71
CA SER A 108 -17.00 10.38 -1.32
C SER A 108 -15.51 10.12 -1.64
N ARG A 109 -14.70 11.16 -1.58
CA ARG A 109 -13.27 11.18 -1.94
C ARG A 109 -12.43 10.09 -1.29
N GLU A 110 -12.88 9.53 -0.18
CA GLU A 110 -12.20 8.43 0.53
C GLU A 110 -12.42 7.06 -0.13
N LEU A 111 -13.34 6.97 -1.10
CA LEU A 111 -13.79 5.71 -1.70
C LEU A 111 -13.40 5.57 -3.17
N VAL A 112 -12.72 6.54 -3.77
CA VAL A 112 -12.39 6.55 -5.20
C VAL A 112 -11.54 5.33 -5.58
N MET A 113 -10.50 5.01 -4.78
CA MET A 113 -9.68 3.81 -5.01
C MET A 113 -10.48 2.51 -4.81
N ARG A 114 -11.46 2.51 -3.91
CA ARG A 114 -12.37 1.34 -3.76
C ARG A 114 -13.12 1.07 -5.06
N SER A 115 -13.63 2.10 -5.72
CA SER A 115 -14.31 1.96 -7.01
C SER A 115 -13.38 1.35 -8.06
N TYR A 116 -12.13 1.79 -8.14
CA TYR A 116 -11.13 1.17 -9.01
C TYR A 116 -10.88 -0.32 -8.65
N ILE A 117 -10.68 -0.61 -7.36
CA ILE A 117 -10.44 -1.99 -6.90
C ILE A 117 -11.61 -2.92 -7.27
N GLU A 118 -12.86 -2.45 -7.16
CA GLU A 118 -14.04 -3.24 -7.54
C GLU A 118 -14.02 -3.67 -9.01
N LEU A 119 -13.43 -2.86 -9.92
CA LEU A 119 -13.32 -3.20 -11.34
C LEU A 119 -12.28 -4.31 -11.60
N VAL A 120 -11.20 -4.36 -10.81
CA VAL A 120 -10.05 -5.23 -11.12
C VAL A 120 -9.95 -6.48 -10.26
N LYS A 121 -10.51 -6.48 -9.04
CA LYS A 121 -10.26 -7.51 -8.01
C LYS A 121 -10.60 -8.94 -8.40
N ASP A 122 -11.57 -9.15 -9.29
CA ASP A 122 -12.01 -10.47 -9.68
C ASP A 122 -10.97 -11.21 -10.55
N ASN A 123 -9.98 -10.49 -11.07
CA ASN A 123 -8.89 -11.04 -11.86
C ASN A 123 -7.72 -11.55 -11.00
N TYR A 124 -7.68 -11.23 -9.69
CA TYR A 124 -6.53 -11.45 -8.81
C TYR A 124 -6.88 -12.23 -7.55
N ASP A 125 -5.87 -12.95 -7.03
CA ASP A 125 -5.92 -13.56 -5.70
C ASP A 125 -5.48 -12.57 -4.62
N TYR A 126 -4.51 -11.69 -4.97
CA TYR A 126 -3.96 -10.66 -4.09
C TYR A 126 -3.80 -9.33 -4.81
N ILE A 127 -4.10 -8.26 -4.10
CA ILE A 127 -3.76 -6.88 -4.50
C ILE A 127 -2.92 -6.28 -3.37
N LEU A 128 -1.70 -5.84 -3.68
CA LEU A 128 -0.80 -5.19 -2.72
C LEU A 128 -0.65 -3.72 -3.10
N ILE A 129 -0.92 -2.81 -2.16
CA ILE A 129 -0.88 -1.36 -2.39
C ILE A 129 0.33 -0.78 -1.66
N ASP A 130 1.34 -0.29 -2.41
CA ASP A 130 2.50 0.42 -1.85
C ASP A 130 2.12 1.88 -1.54
N CYS A 131 1.97 2.20 -0.26
CA CYS A 131 1.51 3.52 0.16
C CYS A 131 2.68 4.52 0.33
N MET A 132 2.44 5.78 -0.04
CA MET A 132 3.39 6.87 0.24
C MET A 132 3.66 7.03 1.74
N PRO A 133 4.79 7.66 2.16
CA PRO A 133 5.12 7.89 3.56
C PRO A 133 4.33 9.07 4.16
N SER A 134 3.02 9.09 3.97
CA SER A 134 2.11 10.11 4.49
C SER A 134 0.78 9.47 4.90
N LEU A 135 -0.05 10.21 5.64
CA LEU A 135 -1.44 9.86 5.92
C LEU A 135 -2.39 10.78 5.15
N GLY A 136 -2.01 11.13 3.93
CA GLY A 136 -2.82 11.91 3.01
C GLY A 136 -4.01 11.16 2.44
N MET A 137 -4.72 11.79 1.50
CA MET A 137 -5.97 11.26 0.97
C MET A 137 -5.78 9.97 0.17
N ILE A 138 -4.69 9.82 -0.56
CA ILE A 138 -4.36 8.57 -1.30
C ILE A 138 -4.17 7.40 -0.32
N THR A 139 -3.44 7.61 0.79
CA THR A 139 -3.27 6.57 1.83
C THR A 139 -4.60 6.22 2.51
N ILE A 140 -5.47 7.21 2.77
CA ILE A 140 -6.81 6.96 3.30
C ILE A 140 -7.64 6.12 2.31
N ASN A 141 -7.56 6.40 1.01
CA ASN A 141 -8.19 5.62 -0.04
C ASN A 141 -7.70 4.16 -0.05
N ALA A 142 -6.38 3.94 0.08
CA ALA A 142 -5.82 2.59 0.19
C ALA A 142 -6.41 1.85 1.41
N PHE A 143 -6.48 2.50 2.58
CA PHE A 143 -7.08 1.90 3.78
C PHE A 143 -8.59 1.67 3.65
N ALA A 144 -9.28 2.54 2.91
CA ALA A 144 -10.70 2.41 2.67
C ALA A 144 -11.07 1.15 1.89
N CYS A 145 -10.21 0.67 0.99
CA CYS A 145 -10.44 -0.50 0.15
C CYS A 145 -9.72 -1.77 0.61
N ALA A 146 -8.70 -1.66 1.48
CA ALA A 146 -7.93 -2.80 1.95
C ALA A 146 -8.69 -3.68 2.94
N ASP A 147 -8.41 -5.00 2.93
CA ASP A 147 -8.82 -5.93 3.98
C ASP A 147 -7.91 -5.79 5.20
N SER A 148 -6.60 -5.57 4.94
CA SER A 148 -5.62 -5.45 6.01
C SER A 148 -4.44 -4.53 5.67
N ILE A 149 -3.68 -4.13 6.69
CA ILE A 149 -2.50 -3.29 6.59
C ILE A 149 -1.29 -4.03 7.13
N LEU A 150 -0.26 -4.21 6.31
CA LEU A 150 1.06 -4.65 6.73
C LEU A 150 1.94 -3.42 7.00
N ILE A 151 2.58 -3.37 8.17
CA ILE A 151 3.34 -2.21 8.64
C ILE A 151 4.84 -2.54 8.72
N PRO A 152 5.64 -2.24 7.69
CA PRO A 152 7.10 -2.38 7.78
C PRO A 152 7.68 -1.35 8.76
N VAL A 153 8.50 -1.82 9.70
CA VAL A 153 9.15 -1.00 10.73
C VAL A 153 10.63 -1.32 10.77
N GLN A 154 11.49 -0.30 10.67
CA GLN A 154 12.93 -0.48 10.80
C GLN A 154 13.31 -0.77 12.26
N ALA A 155 14.01 -1.89 12.50
CA ALA A 155 14.38 -2.34 13.84
C ALA A 155 15.34 -1.39 14.59
N ALA A 156 16.10 -0.55 13.89
CA ALA A 156 17.08 0.37 14.49
C ALA A 156 16.47 1.66 15.06
N TYR A 157 15.21 1.98 14.75
CA TYR A 157 14.58 3.22 15.19
C TYR A 157 13.07 3.06 15.27
N LEU A 158 12.53 2.97 16.47
CA LEU A 158 11.08 3.06 16.73
C LEU A 158 10.68 4.52 16.95
N PRO A 159 10.13 5.21 15.96
CA PRO A 159 9.45 6.47 16.20
C PRO A 159 8.08 6.15 16.79
N ALA A 160 8.01 5.97 18.11
CA ALA A 160 6.77 5.67 18.82
C ALA A 160 5.61 6.60 18.40
N LYS A 161 5.91 7.88 18.14
CA LYS A 161 4.91 8.85 17.68
C LYS A 161 4.33 8.56 16.29
N GLY A 162 5.16 8.23 15.31
CA GLY A 162 4.70 7.97 13.94
C GLY A 162 3.85 6.69 13.86
N LEU A 163 4.27 5.61 14.55
CA LEU A 163 3.52 4.37 14.61
C LEU A 163 2.18 4.57 15.35
N GLN A 164 2.19 5.29 16.48
CA GLN A 164 0.95 5.61 17.21
C GLN A 164 -0.02 6.42 16.35
N GLN A 165 0.48 7.39 15.58
CA GLN A 165 -0.36 8.19 14.69
C GLN A 165 -0.93 7.34 13.55
N LEU A 166 -0.15 6.43 12.96
CA LEU A 166 -0.63 5.48 11.96
C LEU A 166 -1.73 4.60 12.53
N ILE A 167 -1.51 3.94 13.68
CA ILE A 167 -2.50 3.09 14.34
C ILE A 167 -3.78 3.87 14.67
N LYS A 168 -3.65 5.13 15.15
CA LYS A 168 -4.80 6.00 15.41
C LYS A 168 -5.59 6.30 14.13
N THR A 169 -4.90 6.52 13.00
CA THR A 169 -5.54 6.76 11.71
C THR A 169 -6.23 5.50 11.19
N ILE A 170 -5.58 4.34 11.27
CA ILE A 170 -6.19 3.04 10.96
C ILE A 170 -7.47 2.84 11.76
N GLY A 171 -7.43 3.10 13.08
CA GLY A 171 -8.60 3.00 13.94
C GLY A 171 -9.74 3.98 13.58
N LYS A 172 -9.42 5.17 13.05
CA LYS A 172 -10.44 6.10 12.53
C LYS A 172 -11.07 5.58 11.25
N VAL A 173 -10.25 5.13 10.28
CA VAL A 173 -10.75 4.56 9.02
C VAL A 173 -11.60 3.33 9.30
N LYS A 174 -11.15 2.42 10.19
CA LYS A 174 -11.93 1.24 10.60
C LYS A 174 -13.31 1.61 11.14
N ARG A 175 -13.39 2.62 12.00
CA ARG A 175 -14.68 3.02 12.60
C ARG A 175 -15.62 3.76 11.64
N GLN A 176 -15.09 4.54 10.71
CA GLN A 176 -15.89 5.51 9.94
C GLN A 176 -16.11 5.11 8.49
N ILE A 177 -15.18 4.32 7.89
CA ILE A 177 -15.14 4.10 6.44
C ILE A 177 -15.10 2.61 6.10
N ASN A 178 -14.23 1.83 6.75
CA ASN A 178 -13.99 0.42 6.46
C ASN A 178 -13.99 -0.43 7.75
N PRO A 179 -15.15 -0.87 8.25
CA PRO A 179 -15.25 -1.63 9.50
C PRO A 179 -14.50 -2.97 9.49
N LYS A 180 -14.20 -3.51 8.29
CA LYS A 180 -13.50 -4.79 8.12
C LYS A 180 -11.98 -4.64 8.15
N LEU A 181 -11.46 -3.41 8.08
CA LEU A 181 -10.02 -3.16 8.05
C LEU A 181 -9.33 -3.73 9.29
N GLU A 182 -8.29 -4.52 9.07
CA GLU A 182 -7.48 -5.12 10.13
C GLU A 182 -6.00 -4.74 9.98
N ILE A 183 -5.20 -4.98 11.02
CA ILE A 183 -3.75 -4.94 10.91
C ILE A 183 -3.28 -6.36 10.65
N GLU A 184 -2.68 -6.60 9.48
CA GLU A 184 -2.11 -7.90 9.10
C GLU A 184 -0.94 -8.27 10.04
N GLY A 185 -0.12 -7.28 10.35
CA GLY A 185 1.03 -7.45 11.23
C GLY A 185 2.02 -6.29 11.11
N ILE A 186 3.07 -6.37 11.94
CA ILE A 186 4.24 -5.50 11.85
C ILE A 186 5.41 -6.32 11.33
N LEU A 187 5.99 -5.88 10.22
CA LEU A 187 7.18 -6.51 9.64
C LEU A 187 8.42 -5.74 10.08
N LEU A 188 9.28 -6.36 10.89
CA LEU A 188 10.58 -5.80 11.22
C LEU A 188 11.52 -5.89 10.01
N THR A 189 12.00 -4.74 9.56
CA THR A 189 12.94 -4.63 8.45
C THR A 189 14.31 -4.18 8.92
N MET A 190 15.36 -4.47 8.14
CA MET A 190 16.74 -4.03 8.41
C MET A 190 17.22 -4.45 9.81
N VAL A 191 16.88 -5.68 10.21
CA VAL A 191 17.24 -6.23 11.53
C VAL A 191 18.71 -6.63 11.53
N ASP A 192 19.50 -6.06 12.43
CA ASP A 192 20.86 -6.56 12.74
C ASP A 192 20.82 -7.39 14.04
N ASN A 193 20.72 -8.70 13.89
CA ASN A 193 20.63 -9.65 15.00
C ASN A 193 21.89 -9.67 15.93
N ARG A 194 22.97 -8.98 15.54
CA ARG A 194 24.18 -8.84 16.35
C ARG A 194 24.02 -7.81 17.47
N THR A 195 22.96 -6.99 17.42
CA THR A 195 22.74 -5.90 18.39
C THR A 195 21.67 -6.29 19.41
N ASN A 196 21.92 -6.01 20.70
CA ASN A 196 20.92 -6.15 21.76
C ASN A 196 19.69 -5.26 21.50
N TYR A 197 19.91 -4.14 20.82
CA TYR A 197 18.87 -3.17 20.48
C TYR A 197 17.75 -3.77 19.60
N ALA A 198 18.08 -4.63 18.65
CA ALA A 198 17.06 -5.31 17.83
C ALA A 198 16.17 -6.25 18.66
N ARG A 199 16.75 -6.93 19.68
CA ARG A 199 15.99 -7.75 20.63
C ARG A 199 15.08 -6.92 21.52
N ASP A 200 15.61 -5.80 22.05
CA ASP A 200 14.84 -4.92 22.93
C ASP A 200 13.64 -4.32 22.19
N ILE A 201 13.82 -3.95 20.91
CA ILE A 201 12.73 -3.47 20.08
C ILE A 201 11.70 -4.55 19.78
N SER A 202 12.13 -5.77 19.45
CA SER A 202 11.21 -6.89 19.27
C SER A 202 10.38 -7.13 20.53
N ASN A 203 11.01 -7.14 21.71
CA ASN A 203 10.32 -7.32 22.98
C ASN A 203 9.36 -6.17 23.29
N LEU A 204 9.77 -4.91 23.06
CA LEU A 204 8.91 -3.73 23.23
C LEU A 204 7.70 -3.76 22.30
N LEU A 205 7.87 -4.23 21.07
CA LEU A 205 6.74 -4.39 20.13
C LEU A 205 5.78 -5.49 20.61
N ILE A 206 6.30 -6.62 21.05
CA ILE A 206 5.50 -7.71 21.59
C ILE A 206 4.75 -7.26 22.85
N GLU A 207 5.40 -6.57 23.78
CA GLU A 207 4.79 -6.10 25.03
C GLU A 207 3.73 -4.99 24.83
N ASN A 208 4.00 -4.04 23.92
CA ASN A 208 3.10 -2.89 23.69
C ASN A 208 2.03 -3.16 22.62
N LEU A 209 2.22 -4.17 21.80
CA LEU A 209 1.33 -4.57 20.71
C LEU A 209 0.70 -5.94 20.95
N SER A 210 0.64 -6.41 22.19
CA SER A 210 0.06 -7.69 22.61
C SER A 210 -1.40 -7.91 22.17
N LEU A 211 -1.97 -6.98 21.42
CA LEU A 211 -3.26 -7.05 20.73
C LEU A 211 -3.12 -7.22 19.20
N ILE A 212 -1.92 -7.31 18.69
CA ILE A 212 -1.67 -7.43 17.23
C ILE A 212 -0.90 -8.73 17.03
N HIS A 213 -1.51 -9.68 16.33
CA HIS A 213 -0.85 -10.92 15.95
C HIS A 213 0.40 -10.62 15.13
N ILE A 214 1.57 -11.00 15.65
CA ILE A 214 2.82 -11.06 14.90
C ILE A 214 2.91 -12.50 14.39
N SER A 215 2.74 -12.70 13.09
CA SER A 215 3.07 -13.97 12.46
C SER A 215 4.59 -14.03 12.27
N GLU A 216 5.24 -15.05 12.84
CA GLU A 216 6.64 -15.42 12.58
C GLU A 216 6.86 -15.81 11.11
#